data_a9a1591985d248e4c3cdab9bea7ea36e
#
_entry.id   a9a1591985d248e4c3cdab9bea7ea36e
#
_cell.length_a   1.000
_cell.length_b   1.000
_cell.length_c   1.000
_cell.angle_alpha   90.00
_cell.angle_beta   90.00
_cell.angle_gamma   90.00
#
_symmetry.space_group_name_H-M   'P 1'
#
loop_
_entity.id
_entity.type
_entity.pdbx_description
1 polymer ?
#
loop_
_entity_poly.entity_id
_entity_poly.type
_entity_poly.pdbx_seq_one_letter_code
_entity_poly.pdbx_strand_id
1 'polypeptide(L)'
;KECFTTEWIGQVSSALHYNDKNLIEKVIRALSLLEMLVGAGCPLVFKGGTALMLILGKSAHRLSIDIDVICPPGTNIEDYLKAFADFGFTDLELVERKQRNDANIPKSHSKFFYQIAYRNDTDAQSYILLDVLYEDVHYLRTRQIAIDSPFIRLEGEPLMVTVPSAEDILGD
;
A
#
# COMPACT_ATOMS: atom_id res chain seq x y z
N LYS A 1 -6.05 14.99 1.37
CA LYS A 1 -6.93 14.21 2.27
C LYS A 1 -6.72 14.60 3.72
N GLU A 2 -7.77 14.56 4.52
CA GLU A 2 -7.73 14.84 5.96
C GLU A 2 -6.80 13.88 6.71
N CYS A 3 -6.71 12.62 6.29
CA CYS A 3 -5.87 11.64 6.95
C CYS A 3 -4.35 11.89 6.79
N PHE A 4 -3.95 12.85 5.95
CA PHE A 4 -2.54 13.25 5.85
C PHE A 4 -2.17 14.39 6.80
N THR A 5 -3.11 14.89 7.59
CA THR A 5 -2.86 15.99 8.52
C THR A 5 -2.24 15.52 9.83
N THR A 6 -1.50 16.42 10.49
CA THR A 6 -0.91 16.12 11.81
C THR A 6 -1.99 15.88 12.86
N GLU A 7 -3.14 16.54 12.74
CA GLU A 7 -4.29 16.37 13.64
C GLU A 7 -4.82 14.94 13.55
N TRP A 8 -5.04 14.43 12.35
CA TRP A 8 -5.52 13.07 12.15
C TRP A 8 -4.52 12.03 12.64
N ILE A 9 -3.24 12.17 12.28
CA ILE A 9 -2.18 11.26 12.72
C ILE A 9 -2.08 11.25 14.25
N GLY A 10 -2.18 12.41 14.89
CA GLY A 10 -2.21 12.51 16.35
C GLY A 10 -3.40 11.80 16.98
N GLN A 11 -4.59 11.91 16.39
CA GLN A 11 -5.78 11.19 16.85
C GLN A 11 -5.62 9.67 16.74
N VAL A 12 -5.07 9.18 15.63
CA VAL A 12 -4.80 7.75 15.43
C VAL A 12 -3.77 7.26 16.44
N SER A 13 -2.69 8.01 16.66
CA SER A 13 -1.66 7.70 17.65
C SER A 13 -2.26 7.51 19.04
N SER A 14 -3.11 8.44 19.46
CA SER A 14 -3.77 8.38 20.77
C SER A 14 -4.76 7.23 20.86
N ALA A 15 -5.58 7.02 19.83
CA ALA A 15 -6.63 6.00 19.84
C ALA A 15 -6.08 4.57 19.81
N LEU A 16 -4.96 4.34 19.12
CA LEU A 16 -4.37 3.01 18.94
C LEU A 16 -3.16 2.79 19.84
N HIS A 17 -2.77 3.78 20.63
CA HIS A 17 -1.60 3.73 21.53
C HIS A 17 -0.26 3.44 20.81
N TYR A 18 -0.10 3.96 19.59
CA TYR A 18 1.17 3.92 18.84
C TYR A 18 1.89 5.27 18.95
N ASN A 19 3.14 5.25 19.41
CA ASN A 19 3.92 6.46 19.62
C ASN A 19 4.68 6.93 18.36
N ASP A 20 4.95 6.04 17.41
CA ASP A 20 5.69 6.38 16.19
C ASP A 20 4.75 6.95 15.14
N LYS A 21 4.62 8.28 15.15
CA LYS A 21 3.74 9.01 14.22
C LYS A 21 4.22 8.94 12.77
N ASN A 22 5.52 8.83 12.53
CA ASN A 22 6.06 8.66 11.19
C ASN A 22 5.68 7.30 10.60
N LEU A 23 5.66 6.26 11.44
CA LEU A 23 5.19 4.93 11.01
C LEU A 23 3.70 4.93 10.71
N ILE A 24 2.90 5.60 11.54
CA ILE A 24 1.46 5.77 11.29
C ILE A 24 1.23 6.46 9.95
N GLU A 25 1.96 7.53 9.67
CA GLU A 25 1.87 8.21 8.37
C GLU A 25 2.23 7.30 7.21
N LYS A 26 3.25 6.47 7.36
CA LYS A 26 3.62 5.49 6.33
C LYS A 26 2.49 4.50 6.04
N VAL A 27 1.83 3.99 7.06
CA VAL A 27 0.66 3.10 6.89
C VAL A 27 -0.47 3.81 6.13
N ILE A 28 -0.78 5.04 6.52
CA ILE A 28 -1.80 5.85 5.85
C ILE A 28 -1.44 6.06 4.37
N ARG A 29 -0.19 6.41 4.09
CA ARG A 29 0.28 6.62 2.71
C ARG A 29 0.28 5.32 1.90
N ALA A 30 0.63 4.19 2.50
CA ALA A 30 0.56 2.88 1.85
C ALA A 30 -0.88 2.53 1.45
N LEU A 31 -1.84 2.75 2.33
CA LEU A 31 -3.26 2.52 2.01
C LEU A 31 -3.76 3.48 0.94
N SER A 32 -3.29 4.72 0.93
CA SER A 32 -3.60 5.70 -0.14
C SER A 32 -3.08 5.22 -1.50
N LEU A 33 -1.88 4.65 -1.55
CA LEU A 33 -1.33 4.06 -2.77
C LEU A 33 -2.21 2.91 -3.27
N LEU A 34 -2.65 2.04 -2.37
CA LEU A 34 -3.54 0.94 -2.73
C LEU A 34 -4.87 1.45 -3.28
N GLU A 35 -5.46 2.46 -2.66
CA GLU A 35 -6.67 3.10 -3.15
C GLU A 35 -6.49 3.68 -4.57
N MET A 36 -5.34 4.28 -4.84
CA MET A 36 -5.01 4.79 -6.17
C MET A 36 -5.03 3.68 -7.22
N LEU A 37 -4.35 2.56 -6.95
CA LEU A 37 -4.27 1.44 -7.87
C LEU A 37 -5.65 0.84 -8.15
N VAL A 38 -6.42 0.58 -7.12
CA VAL A 38 -7.76 0.00 -7.22
C VAL A 38 -8.72 0.97 -7.93
N GLY A 39 -8.66 2.24 -7.57
CA GLY A 39 -9.48 3.28 -8.19
C GLY A 39 -9.20 3.47 -9.67
N ALA A 40 -7.96 3.23 -10.10
CA ALA A 40 -7.57 3.29 -11.51
C ALA A 40 -7.98 2.02 -12.30
N GLY A 41 -8.50 0.99 -11.64
CA GLY A 41 -8.91 -0.26 -12.28
C GLY A 41 -7.77 -1.24 -12.51
N CYS A 42 -6.67 -1.13 -11.76
CA CYS A 42 -5.53 -2.03 -11.90
C CYS A 42 -5.93 -3.49 -11.58
N PRO A 43 -5.68 -4.44 -12.50
CA PRO A 43 -5.96 -5.85 -12.22
C PRO A 43 -4.86 -6.39 -11.30
N LEU A 44 -5.19 -6.54 -10.02
CA LEU A 44 -4.21 -6.96 -9.02
C LEU A 44 -4.80 -7.88 -7.97
N VAL A 45 -3.93 -8.68 -7.35
CA VAL A 45 -4.18 -9.35 -6.08
C VAL A 45 -3.22 -8.74 -5.06
N PHE A 46 -3.77 -8.19 -3.99
CA PHE A 46 -3.00 -7.56 -2.91
C PHE A 46 -2.53 -8.63 -1.92
N LYS A 47 -1.25 -8.70 -1.67
CA LYS A 47 -0.64 -9.73 -0.82
C LYS A 47 0.36 -9.12 0.17
N GLY A 48 1.03 -9.99 0.92
CA GLY A 48 2.09 -9.61 1.85
C GLY A 48 1.60 -9.12 3.20
N GLY A 49 2.51 -8.55 3.98
CA GLY A 49 2.25 -8.13 5.36
C GLY A 49 1.20 -7.04 5.49
N THR A 50 1.17 -6.08 4.56
CA THR A 50 0.16 -5.01 4.58
C THR A 50 -1.23 -5.54 4.25
N ALA A 51 -1.33 -6.52 3.34
CA ALA A 51 -2.60 -7.21 3.07
C ALA A 51 -3.09 -7.95 4.31
N LEU A 52 -2.22 -8.66 5.00
CA LEU A 52 -2.56 -9.35 6.25
C LEU A 52 -3.02 -8.37 7.32
N MET A 53 -2.33 -7.25 7.46
CA MET A 53 -2.72 -6.17 8.38
C MET A 53 -4.13 -5.65 8.07
N LEU A 54 -4.45 -5.44 6.81
CA LEU A 54 -5.78 -4.97 6.38
C LEU A 54 -6.87 -6.01 6.68
N ILE A 55 -6.59 -7.30 6.44
CA ILE A 55 -7.50 -8.41 6.73
C ILE A 55 -7.81 -8.50 8.22
N LEU A 56 -6.79 -8.41 9.06
CA LEU A 56 -6.91 -8.54 10.52
C LEU A 56 -7.51 -7.29 11.17
N GLY A 57 -7.45 -6.13 10.52
CA GLY A 57 -7.99 -4.88 11.04
C GLY A 57 -7.43 -4.54 12.42
N LYS A 58 -8.32 -4.39 13.43
CA LYS A 58 -7.91 -4.06 14.81
C LYS A 58 -7.12 -5.18 15.50
N SER A 59 -7.15 -6.39 14.98
CA SER A 59 -6.42 -7.54 15.52
C SER A 59 -4.98 -7.61 15.04
N ALA A 60 -4.55 -6.69 14.17
CA ALA A 60 -3.19 -6.64 13.68
C ALA A 60 -2.24 -6.20 14.81
N HIS A 61 -1.22 -7.01 15.07
CA HIS A 61 -0.22 -6.73 16.11
C HIS A 61 1.05 -6.06 15.56
N ARG A 62 1.18 -6.01 14.25
CA ARG A 62 2.36 -5.47 13.58
C ARG A 62 1.92 -4.57 12.42
N LEU A 63 2.54 -3.39 12.31
CA LEU A 63 2.33 -2.50 11.18
C LEU A 63 3.26 -2.89 10.04
N SER A 64 2.73 -2.86 8.82
CA SER A 64 3.47 -3.07 7.59
C SER A 64 3.27 -1.87 6.67
N ILE A 65 4.30 -1.52 5.91
CA ILE A 65 4.40 -0.26 5.18
C ILE A 65 4.64 -0.42 3.69
N ASP A 66 4.87 -1.63 3.21
CA ASP A 66 5.10 -1.89 1.78
C ASP A 66 3.82 -2.42 1.12
N ILE A 67 3.65 -2.12 -0.15
CA ILE A 67 2.54 -2.63 -0.95
C ILE A 67 3.07 -3.67 -1.91
N ASP A 68 2.60 -4.91 -1.77
CA ASP A 68 2.94 -6.04 -2.62
C ASP A 68 1.71 -6.48 -3.39
N VAL A 69 1.80 -6.51 -4.72
CA VAL A 69 0.69 -6.94 -5.57
C VAL A 69 1.17 -7.92 -6.63
N ILE A 70 0.25 -8.79 -7.07
CA ILE A 70 0.43 -9.64 -8.23
C ILE A 70 -0.49 -9.11 -9.33
N CYS A 71 0.07 -8.85 -10.49
CA CYS A 71 -0.68 -8.47 -11.68
C CYS A 71 -0.55 -9.55 -12.75
N PRO A 72 -1.53 -9.69 -13.67
CA PRO A 72 -1.38 -10.59 -14.80
C PRO A 72 -0.16 -10.26 -15.64
N PRO A 73 0.49 -11.26 -16.28
CA PRO A 73 1.58 -11.01 -17.20
C PRO A 73 1.16 -10.03 -18.30
N GLY A 74 2.06 -9.09 -18.63
CA GLY A 74 1.80 -8.07 -19.64
C GLY A 74 1.08 -6.83 -19.13
N THR A 75 0.74 -6.75 -17.83
CA THR A 75 0.17 -5.54 -17.25
C THR A 75 1.18 -4.41 -17.30
N ASN A 76 0.80 -3.25 -17.86
CA ASN A 76 1.61 -2.04 -17.81
C ASN A 76 1.23 -1.24 -16.57
N ILE A 77 1.99 -1.43 -15.50
CA ILE A 77 1.71 -0.80 -14.20
C ILE A 77 1.69 0.73 -14.29
N GLU A 78 2.51 1.31 -15.14
CA GLU A 78 2.61 2.77 -15.27
C GLU A 78 1.27 3.42 -15.65
N ASP A 79 0.41 2.71 -16.37
CA ASP A 79 -0.93 3.21 -16.74
C ASP A 79 -1.80 3.49 -15.53
N TYR A 80 -1.52 2.86 -14.39
CA TYR A 80 -2.31 2.97 -13.16
C TYR A 80 -1.68 3.88 -12.11
N LEU A 81 -0.54 4.50 -12.42
CA LEU A 81 0.22 5.32 -11.47
C LEU A 81 0.07 6.82 -11.72
N LYS A 82 -0.66 7.23 -12.74
CA LYS A 82 -0.71 8.63 -13.20
C LYS A 82 -1.29 9.61 -12.18
N ALA A 83 -2.17 9.14 -11.31
CA ALA A 83 -2.84 9.98 -10.33
C ALA A 83 -2.07 10.13 -9.00
N PHE A 84 -0.78 9.81 -8.96
CA PHE A 84 -0.01 9.78 -7.71
C PHE A 84 -0.06 11.11 -6.95
N ALA A 85 -0.06 12.23 -7.65
CA ALA A 85 -0.15 13.56 -7.02
C ALA A 85 -1.48 13.77 -6.28
N ASP A 86 -2.58 13.28 -6.86
CA ASP A 86 -3.92 13.38 -6.26
C ASP A 86 -4.06 12.51 -5.00
N PHE A 87 -3.20 11.52 -4.86
CA PHE A 87 -3.19 10.60 -3.70
C PHE A 87 -2.11 10.94 -2.67
N GLY A 88 -1.54 12.14 -2.75
CA GLY A 88 -0.67 12.69 -1.71
C GLY A 88 0.82 12.42 -1.90
N PHE A 89 1.24 12.02 -3.10
CA PHE A 89 2.65 11.78 -3.40
C PHE A 89 3.23 12.93 -4.23
N THR A 90 4.46 13.32 -3.91
CA THR A 90 5.14 14.43 -4.55
C THR A 90 5.97 14.01 -5.75
N ASP A 91 6.42 12.75 -5.76
CA ASP A 91 7.28 12.23 -6.82
C ASP A 91 7.16 10.70 -6.91
N LEU A 92 7.58 10.16 -8.03
CA LEU A 92 7.56 8.74 -8.34
C LEU A 92 8.87 8.35 -9.02
N GLU A 93 9.53 7.33 -8.49
CA GLU A 93 10.73 6.75 -9.07
C GLU A 93 10.48 5.28 -9.41
N LEU A 94 10.66 4.93 -10.68
CA LEU A 94 10.63 3.54 -11.14
C LEU A 94 12.03 2.93 -10.95
N VAL A 95 12.11 1.88 -10.13
CA VAL A 95 13.35 1.19 -9.82
C VAL A 95 13.35 -0.18 -10.49
N GLU A 96 14.17 -0.36 -11.52
CA GLU A 96 14.38 -1.68 -12.11
C GLU A 96 15.44 -2.42 -11.30
N ARG A 97 15.04 -3.52 -10.64
CA ARG A 97 16.02 -4.44 -10.08
C ARG A 97 16.44 -5.44 -11.16
N LYS A 98 17.71 -5.41 -11.52
CA LYS A 98 18.32 -6.52 -12.29
C LYS A 98 18.24 -7.77 -11.42
N GLN A 99 17.48 -8.76 -11.85
CA GLN A 99 17.41 -10.04 -11.18
C GLN A 99 18.77 -10.73 -11.23
N ARG A 100 19.26 -11.12 -10.08
CA ARG A 100 20.52 -11.88 -9.97
C ARG A 100 20.34 -13.37 -10.18
N ASN A 101 19.15 -13.89 -10.21
CA ASN A 101 18.86 -15.33 -10.30
C ASN A 101 17.88 -15.64 -11.42
N ASP A 102 17.98 -16.84 -11.95
CA ASP A 102 17.23 -17.41 -13.07
C ASP A 102 15.71 -17.55 -12.89
N ALA A 103 15.12 -16.84 -11.94
CA ALA A 103 13.67 -16.74 -11.82
C ALA A 103 13.18 -15.82 -12.95
N ASN A 104 12.65 -16.42 -14.01
CA ASN A 104 12.09 -15.73 -15.17
C ASN A 104 10.78 -14.99 -14.89
N ILE A 105 10.49 -14.63 -13.63
CA ILE A 105 9.28 -13.93 -13.25
C ILE A 105 9.55 -12.43 -13.27
N PRO A 106 8.92 -11.67 -14.18
CA PRO A 106 9.10 -10.23 -14.22
C PRO A 106 8.61 -9.57 -12.92
N LYS A 107 9.40 -8.64 -12.41
CA LYS A 107 9.09 -7.84 -11.23
C LYS A 107 9.34 -6.37 -11.52
N SER A 108 8.56 -5.50 -10.89
CA SER A 108 8.85 -4.07 -10.89
C SER A 108 8.81 -3.52 -9.46
N HIS A 109 9.60 -2.47 -9.24
CA HIS A 109 9.66 -1.76 -7.98
C HIS A 109 9.48 -0.27 -8.25
N SER A 110 8.66 0.38 -7.46
CA SER A 110 8.42 1.82 -7.56
C SER A 110 8.48 2.44 -6.18
N LYS A 111 9.06 3.63 -6.09
CA LYS A 111 9.08 4.43 -4.87
C LYS A 111 8.16 5.62 -5.05
N PHE A 112 7.23 5.78 -4.12
CA PHE A 112 6.30 6.90 -4.08
C PHE A 112 6.68 7.82 -2.93
N PHE A 113 7.21 8.98 -3.26
CA PHE A 113 7.72 9.95 -2.28
C PHE A 113 6.60 10.83 -1.77
N TYR A 114 6.65 11.14 -0.48
CA TYR A 114 5.75 12.09 0.15
C TYR A 114 6.50 12.93 1.19
N GLN A 115 5.97 14.11 1.46
CA GLN A 115 6.53 14.98 2.49
C GLN A 115 6.02 14.58 3.86
N ILE A 116 6.94 14.40 4.82
CA ILE A 116 6.61 13.98 6.18
C ILE A 116 5.90 15.10 6.92
N ALA A 117 4.73 14.81 7.50
CA ALA A 117 3.88 15.82 8.13
C ALA A 117 4.48 16.40 9.43
N TYR A 118 5.25 15.62 10.17
CA TYR A 118 5.73 15.98 11.51
C TYR A 118 7.14 16.60 11.56
N ARG A 119 7.74 16.89 10.43
CA ARG A 119 9.04 17.58 10.40
C ARG A 119 8.89 19.02 9.97
N ASN A 120 9.55 19.92 10.71
CA ASN A 120 9.64 21.33 10.35
C ASN A 120 10.61 21.60 9.20
N ASP A 121 11.26 20.57 8.71
CA ASP A 121 12.16 20.62 7.58
C ASP A 121 11.36 20.41 6.29
N THR A 122 11.32 21.42 5.44
CA THR A 122 10.57 21.39 4.18
C THR A 122 11.12 20.36 3.18
N ASP A 123 12.34 19.88 3.37
CA ASP A 123 12.98 18.90 2.51
C ASP A 123 12.85 17.46 3.03
N ALA A 124 12.18 17.25 4.18
CA ALA A 124 12.01 15.93 4.76
C ALA A 124 11.00 15.10 3.96
N GLN A 125 11.51 14.15 3.19
CA GLN A 125 10.71 13.22 2.41
C GLN A 125 10.92 11.78 2.89
N SER A 126 9.88 10.97 2.73
CA SER A 126 9.95 9.53 2.86
C SER A 126 9.26 8.90 1.65
N TYR A 127 9.22 7.59 1.57
CA TYR A 127 8.59 6.92 0.44
C TYR A 127 7.87 5.64 0.87
N ILE A 128 6.94 5.23 0.03
CA ILE A 128 6.29 3.92 0.08
C ILE A 128 6.78 3.11 -1.11
N LEU A 129 7.16 1.87 -0.87
CA LEU A 129 7.62 0.95 -1.90
C LEU A 129 6.43 0.14 -2.44
N LEU A 130 6.28 0.13 -3.76
CA LEU A 130 5.35 -0.74 -4.47
C LEU A 130 6.14 -1.85 -5.16
N ASP A 131 5.88 -3.09 -4.78
CA ASP A 131 6.45 -4.27 -5.42
C ASP A 131 5.38 -4.97 -6.25
N VAL A 132 5.61 -5.12 -7.54
CA VAL A 132 4.69 -5.80 -8.45
C VAL A 132 5.34 -7.07 -8.99
N LEU A 133 4.64 -8.18 -8.85
CA LEU A 133 5.00 -9.47 -9.42
C LEU A 133 4.04 -9.75 -10.60
N TYR A 134 4.60 -9.99 -11.79
CA TYR A 134 3.80 -10.25 -12.99
C TYR A 134 3.73 -11.75 -13.23
N GLU A 135 2.68 -12.39 -12.72
CA GLU A 135 2.46 -13.83 -12.89
C GLU A 135 0.97 -14.15 -12.79
N ASP A 136 0.62 -15.36 -13.19
CA ASP A 136 -0.74 -15.88 -12.96
C ASP A 136 -0.94 -16.14 -11.46
N VAL A 137 -2.16 -15.86 -11.00
CA VAL A 137 -2.50 -16.04 -9.57
C VAL A 137 -2.64 -17.54 -9.27
N HIS A 138 -1.86 -18.01 -8.29
CA HIS A 138 -1.83 -19.41 -7.87
C HIS A 138 -2.57 -19.67 -6.55
N TYR A 139 -3.21 -18.66 -5.97
CA TYR A 139 -3.95 -18.84 -4.72
C TYR A 139 -5.24 -19.61 -4.96
N LEU A 140 -5.47 -20.64 -4.14
CA LEU A 140 -6.68 -21.46 -4.21
C LEU A 140 -7.94 -20.67 -3.87
N ARG A 141 -7.82 -19.69 -3.00
CA ARG A 141 -8.92 -18.86 -2.52
C ARG A 141 -8.53 -17.41 -2.50
N THR A 142 -9.34 -16.61 -3.16
CA THR A 142 -9.25 -15.15 -3.05
C THR A 142 -10.61 -14.62 -2.60
N ARG A 143 -10.61 -13.43 -2.02
CA ARG A 143 -11.82 -12.71 -1.64
C ARG A 143 -11.62 -11.23 -1.82
N GLN A 144 -12.70 -10.48 -1.85
CA GLN A 144 -12.65 -9.03 -1.83
C GLN A 144 -12.88 -8.52 -0.43
N ILE A 145 -12.05 -7.57 0.00
CA ILE A 145 -12.19 -6.87 1.27
C ILE A 145 -12.22 -5.37 1.04
N ALA A 146 -12.84 -4.65 1.97
CA ALA A 146 -12.83 -3.19 1.94
C ALA A 146 -11.46 -2.63 2.30
N ILE A 147 -11.02 -1.60 1.58
CA ILE A 147 -9.88 -0.79 1.99
C ILE A 147 -10.37 0.14 3.11
N ASP A 148 -10.47 -0.40 4.29
CA ASP A 148 -10.92 0.27 5.49
C ASP A 148 -10.03 -0.13 6.66
N SER A 149 -9.60 0.85 7.44
CA SER A 149 -8.65 0.65 8.51
C SER A 149 -8.82 1.75 9.57
N PRO A 150 -8.49 1.48 10.85
CA PRO A 150 -8.46 2.53 11.87
C PRO A 150 -7.48 3.67 11.55
N PHE A 151 -6.54 3.46 10.62
CA PHE A 151 -5.55 4.47 10.23
C PHE A 151 -6.10 5.50 9.26
N ILE A 152 -7.18 5.22 8.55
CA ILE A 152 -7.73 6.10 7.53
C ILE A 152 -9.16 6.50 7.85
N ARG A 153 -9.56 7.66 7.34
CA ARG A 153 -10.94 8.12 7.38
C ARG A 153 -11.55 7.99 5.99
N LEU A 154 -12.65 7.25 5.90
CA LEU A 154 -13.34 7.06 4.64
C LEU A 154 -14.09 8.33 4.22
N GLU A 155 -14.00 8.66 2.94
CA GLU A 155 -14.75 9.76 2.30
C GLU A 155 -15.81 9.17 1.36
N GLY A 156 -16.71 8.35 1.90
CA GLY A 156 -17.75 7.66 1.15
C GLY A 156 -17.61 6.14 1.25
N GLU A 157 -18.12 5.43 0.26
CA GLU A 157 -18.02 3.97 0.22
C GLU A 157 -16.56 3.52 0.03
N PRO A 158 -16.10 2.52 0.80
CA PRO A 158 -14.75 2.04 0.66
C PRO A 158 -14.57 1.29 -0.68
N LEU A 159 -13.40 1.44 -1.29
CA LEU A 159 -12.99 0.62 -2.42
C LEU A 159 -12.73 -0.82 -1.94
N MET A 160 -13.01 -1.77 -2.82
CA MET A 160 -12.80 -3.19 -2.55
C MET A 160 -11.52 -3.65 -3.25
N VAL A 161 -10.75 -4.50 -2.58
CA VAL A 161 -9.52 -5.06 -3.14
C VAL A 161 -9.53 -6.58 -3.02
N THR A 162 -9.02 -7.26 -4.04
CA THR A 162 -8.88 -8.71 -4.04
C THR A 162 -7.63 -9.10 -3.26
N VAL A 163 -7.81 -10.00 -2.32
CA VAL A 163 -6.73 -10.54 -1.48
C VAL A 163 -6.80 -12.07 -1.46
N PRO A 164 -5.68 -12.77 -1.21
CA PRO A 164 -5.71 -14.19 -0.87
C PRO A 164 -6.42 -14.40 0.47
N SER A 165 -6.80 -15.63 0.79
CA SER A 165 -7.23 -15.95 2.14
C SER A 165 -6.09 -15.72 3.13
N ALA A 166 -6.40 -15.48 4.41
CA ALA A 166 -5.38 -15.28 5.44
C ALA A 166 -4.44 -16.49 5.55
N GLU A 167 -4.96 -17.69 5.35
CA GLU A 167 -4.17 -18.94 5.36
C GLU A 167 -3.16 -18.97 4.20
N ASP A 168 -3.56 -18.54 3.01
CA ASP A 168 -2.67 -18.49 1.84
C ASP A 168 -1.56 -17.44 2.01
N ILE A 169 -1.85 -16.30 2.63
CA ILE A 169 -0.83 -15.28 2.93
C ILE A 169 0.18 -15.80 3.93
N LEU A 170 -0.27 -16.50 4.98
CA LEU A 170 0.61 -17.08 6.00
C LEU A 170 1.45 -18.23 5.47
N GLY A 171 1.00 -18.92 4.42
CA GLY A 171 1.73 -19.99 3.73
C GLY A 171 2.79 -19.50 2.75
N ASP A 172 2.76 -18.21 2.43
CA ASP A 172 3.78 -17.59 1.60
C ASP A 172 5.07 -17.38 2.41
#